data_77c45da1bdf0e65ba20e8ffc581475ae
#
_entry.id   77c45da1bdf0e65ba20e8ffc581475ae
#
_cell.length_a   1.000
_cell.length_b   1.000
_cell.length_c   1.000
_cell.angle_alpha   90.00
_cell.angle_beta   90.00
_cell.angle_gamma   90.00
#
_symmetry.space_group_name_H-M   'P 1'
#
loop_
_entity.id
_entity.type
_entity.pdbx_description
1 polymer ?
#
loop_
_entity_poly.entity_id
_entity_poly.type
_entity_poly.pdbx_seq_one_letter_code
_entity_poly.pdbx_strand_id
1 'polypeptide(L)'
;MRLVSPAAVLKQIAAAVPEDCRENMIIIGSLAAGYHFFGDNASLMVRTKDADCLLSPRVEAISAGVAVTERLFQQNWQFRPDAKWSTPGNESTPDNQLPAVRLNPPGVPDWFIELLTVPESPTDMNKRWVRLATTAGHFGLCSFGFLSLTNYRPISTPLGIAIARPELMALANLLEHPEIRPETMSGLIAAREIKRSNKDLGRVLAIARLSIARNEDALLDWPAIWREAMQARFPDTWQTLVGKTGAGLRQLLNRPNDLDEARHTCEHGLLASAPPTTEQLRLVGLRLLQDAIEQVESN
;
A
#
# COMPACT_ATOMS: atom_id res chain seq x y z
N MET A 1 10.96 -12.84 -4.26
CA MET A 1 9.64 -12.68 -3.60
C MET A 1 8.98 -14.04 -3.51
N ARG A 2 8.62 -14.49 -2.32
CA ARG A 2 7.85 -15.73 -2.10
C ARG A 2 6.35 -15.48 -2.05
N LEU A 3 5.60 -16.56 -2.23
CA LEU A 3 4.18 -16.59 -1.93
C LEU A 3 3.99 -16.63 -0.41
N VAL A 4 3.15 -15.74 0.12
CA VAL A 4 2.80 -15.68 1.53
C VAL A 4 1.28 -15.71 1.71
N SER A 5 0.82 -16.34 2.77
CA SER A 5 -0.60 -16.27 3.17
C SER A 5 -0.84 -14.93 3.85
N PRO A 6 -1.74 -14.07 3.33
CA PRO A 6 -2.07 -12.80 3.98
C PRO A 6 -2.55 -12.98 5.41
N ALA A 7 -3.39 -13.96 5.66
CA ALA A 7 -3.91 -14.25 6.99
C ALA A 7 -2.81 -14.66 7.98
N ALA A 8 -1.87 -15.50 7.56
CA ALA A 8 -0.76 -15.93 8.42
C ALA A 8 0.15 -14.75 8.79
N VAL A 9 0.48 -13.90 7.82
CA VAL A 9 1.30 -12.69 8.04
C VAL A 9 0.58 -11.71 8.96
N LEU A 10 -0.71 -11.43 8.74
CA LEU A 10 -1.47 -10.54 9.62
C LEU A 10 -1.57 -11.08 11.05
N LYS A 11 -1.81 -12.38 11.23
CA LYS A 11 -1.80 -13.03 12.55
C LYS A 11 -0.46 -12.87 13.26
N GLN A 12 0.65 -13.04 12.54
CA GLN A 12 2.00 -12.86 13.09
C GLN A 12 2.26 -11.40 13.50
N ILE A 13 1.85 -10.43 12.66
CA ILE A 13 1.97 -9.00 12.97
C ILE A 13 1.13 -8.67 14.22
N ALA A 14 -0.14 -9.07 14.25
CA ALA A 14 -1.03 -8.80 15.37
C ALA A 14 -0.52 -9.39 16.70
N ALA A 15 0.07 -10.59 16.65
CA ALA A 15 0.68 -11.20 17.85
C ALA A 15 1.97 -10.48 18.31
N ALA A 16 2.69 -9.85 17.40
CA ALA A 16 3.94 -9.18 17.70
C ALA A 16 3.76 -7.73 18.18
N VAL A 17 2.71 -7.05 17.71
CA VAL A 17 2.42 -5.64 18.04
C VAL A 17 1.76 -5.53 19.42
N PRO A 18 2.15 -4.53 20.26
CA PRO A 18 1.46 -4.24 21.52
C PRO A 18 -0.04 -4.05 21.31
N GLU A 19 -0.86 -4.57 22.24
CA GLU A 19 -2.31 -4.57 22.08
C GLU A 19 -2.89 -3.14 22.00
N ASP A 20 -2.37 -2.25 22.84
CA ASP A 20 -2.70 -0.82 22.90
C ASP A 20 -2.25 -0.01 21.67
N CYS A 21 -1.35 -0.56 20.85
CA CYS A 21 -0.93 0.06 19.59
C CYS A 21 -1.71 -0.45 18.35
N ARG A 22 -2.50 -1.54 18.48
CA ARG A 22 -3.17 -2.17 17.33
C ARG A 22 -4.22 -1.27 16.69
N GLU A 23 -4.96 -0.50 17.49
CA GLU A 23 -5.97 0.42 16.99
C GLU A 23 -5.38 1.54 16.12
N ASN A 24 -4.11 1.87 16.33
CA ASN A 24 -3.36 2.87 15.57
C ASN A 24 -2.71 2.29 14.29
N MET A 25 -2.87 0.99 14.03
CA MET A 25 -2.22 0.31 12.92
C MET A 25 -3.22 -0.09 11.83
N ILE A 26 -2.92 0.33 10.62
CA ILE A 26 -3.68 -0.01 9.42
C ILE A 26 -2.72 -0.68 8.44
N ILE A 27 -2.98 -1.95 8.11
CA ILE A 27 -2.23 -2.63 7.06
C ILE A 27 -2.69 -2.10 5.70
N ILE A 28 -1.75 -1.80 4.82
CA ILE A 28 -2.01 -1.31 3.46
C ILE A 28 -1.34 -2.20 2.41
N GLY A 29 -1.51 -1.87 1.14
CA GLY A 29 -0.82 -2.54 0.04
C GLY A 29 -1.36 -3.92 -0.30
N SER A 30 -0.51 -4.75 -0.92
CA SER A 30 -0.92 -6.06 -1.44
C SER A 30 -1.33 -7.05 -0.35
N LEU A 31 -0.78 -6.91 0.86
CA LEU A 31 -1.12 -7.78 1.99
C LEU A 31 -2.53 -7.49 2.50
N ALA A 32 -2.91 -6.21 2.65
CA ALA A 32 -4.26 -5.80 3.04
C ALA A 32 -5.30 -6.24 2.01
N ALA A 33 -5.04 -6.00 0.72
CA ALA A 33 -5.92 -6.46 -0.36
C ALA A 33 -6.05 -7.99 -0.36
N GLY A 34 -4.94 -8.71 -0.24
CA GLY A 34 -4.96 -10.17 -0.16
C GLY A 34 -5.77 -10.69 1.03
N TYR A 35 -5.63 -10.10 2.21
CA TYR A 35 -6.43 -10.46 3.37
C TYR A 35 -7.92 -10.18 3.15
N HIS A 36 -8.25 -9.01 2.59
CA HIS A 36 -9.64 -8.65 2.29
C HIS A 36 -10.32 -9.66 1.35
N PHE A 37 -9.65 -10.04 0.26
CA PHE A 37 -10.28 -10.89 -0.77
C PHE A 37 -10.20 -12.38 -0.47
N PHE A 38 -9.13 -12.83 0.20
CA PHE A 38 -8.85 -14.24 0.38
C PHE A 38 -9.21 -14.73 1.80
N GLY A 39 -9.33 -13.81 2.77
CA GLY A 39 -9.63 -14.17 4.16
C GLY A 39 -8.65 -15.18 4.71
N ASP A 40 -9.14 -16.18 5.40
CA ASP A 40 -8.35 -17.29 5.97
C ASP A 40 -8.05 -18.43 4.96
N ASN A 41 -8.34 -18.26 3.67
CA ASN A 41 -8.06 -19.29 2.68
C ASN A 41 -6.54 -19.43 2.45
N ALA A 42 -5.93 -20.43 3.06
CA ALA A 42 -4.50 -20.68 3.00
C ALA A 42 -3.98 -21.09 1.61
N SER A 43 -4.87 -21.50 0.69
CA SER A 43 -4.49 -21.85 -0.70
C SER A 43 -4.32 -20.62 -1.58
N LEU A 44 -4.89 -19.48 -1.20
CA LEU A 44 -4.76 -18.22 -1.92
C LEU A 44 -3.66 -17.37 -1.29
N MET A 45 -2.61 -17.17 -2.05
CA MET A 45 -1.41 -16.48 -1.62
C MET A 45 -1.14 -15.25 -2.46
N VAL A 46 -0.48 -14.28 -1.87
CA VAL A 46 0.08 -13.12 -2.57
C VAL A 46 1.60 -13.23 -2.63
N ARG A 47 2.18 -12.67 -3.67
CA ARG A 47 3.62 -12.52 -3.74
C ARG A 47 4.01 -11.10 -3.34
N THR A 48 4.50 -10.97 -2.12
CA THR A 48 5.01 -9.70 -1.59
C THR A 48 6.27 -9.95 -0.76
N LYS A 49 7.03 -8.89 -0.48
CA LYS A 49 8.17 -8.91 0.43
C LYS A 49 8.00 -7.95 1.60
N ASP A 50 6.99 -7.09 1.55
CA ASP A 50 6.72 -6.04 2.53
C ASP A 50 5.29 -6.16 3.07
N ALA A 51 5.17 -5.88 4.36
CA ALA A 51 3.94 -5.63 5.07
C ALA A 51 3.93 -4.15 5.45
N ASP A 52 3.31 -3.33 4.62
CA ASP A 52 3.22 -1.88 4.85
C ASP A 52 2.20 -1.61 5.96
N CYS A 53 2.67 -1.04 7.07
CA CYS A 53 1.88 -0.73 8.27
C CYS A 53 1.82 0.78 8.46
N LEU A 54 0.67 1.35 8.20
CA LEU A 54 0.39 2.76 8.37
C LEU A 54 -0.03 3.03 9.82
N LEU A 55 0.70 3.90 10.51
CA LEU A 55 0.35 4.38 11.84
C LEU A 55 -0.51 5.64 11.73
N SER A 56 -1.69 5.60 12.34
CA SER A 56 -2.70 6.66 12.28
C SER A 56 -3.55 6.66 13.55
N PRO A 57 -3.94 7.83 14.12
CA PRO A 57 -3.66 9.16 13.58
C PRO A 57 -2.19 9.58 13.78
N ARG A 58 -1.77 10.62 13.04
CA ARG A 58 -0.37 11.09 13.05
C ARG A 58 0.13 11.50 14.44
N VAL A 59 -0.71 12.09 15.26
CA VAL A 59 -0.33 12.55 16.60
C VAL A 59 0.14 11.42 17.50
N GLU A 60 -0.40 10.20 17.32
CA GLU A 60 -0.01 9.01 18.06
C GLU A 60 1.04 8.16 17.30
N ALA A 61 1.28 8.46 16.02
CA ALA A 61 2.17 7.65 15.18
C ALA A 61 3.61 7.58 15.71
N ILE A 62 4.10 8.63 16.38
CA ILE A 62 5.45 8.65 16.93
C ILE A 62 5.53 7.71 18.14
N SER A 63 4.64 7.86 19.13
CA SER A 63 4.62 7.03 20.33
C SER A 63 4.32 5.56 20.01
N ALA A 64 3.32 5.32 19.17
CA ALA A 64 3.00 3.97 18.68
C ALA A 64 4.17 3.39 17.88
N GLY A 65 4.80 4.18 17.02
CA GLY A 65 5.97 3.75 16.23
C GLY A 65 7.15 3.35 17.09
N VAL A 66 7.46 4.11 18.14
CA VAL A 66 8.51 3.75 19.11
C VAL A 66 8.13 2.45 19.83
N ALA A 67 6.91 2.38 20.42
CA ALA A 67 6.46 1.21 21.17
C ALA A 67 6.45 -0.07 20.32
N VAL A 68 5.92 0.00 19.09
CA VAL A 68 5.92 -1.12 18.15
C VAL A 68 7.34 -1.53 17.79
N THR A 69 8.20 -0.58 17.44
CA THR A 69 9.58 -0.88 17.03
C THR A 69 10.35 -1.54 18.16
N GLU A 70 10.30 -1.01 19.37
CA GLU A 70 10.98 -1.58 20.55
C GLU A 70 10.45 -2.97 20.90
N ARG A 71 9.11 -3.17 20.84
CA ARG A 71 8.50 -4.46 21.10
C ARG A 71 8.95 -5.51 20.09
N LEU A 72 9.03 -5.15 18.81
CA LEU A 72 9.50 -6.05 17.76
C LEU A 72 10.96 -6.45 17.98
N PHE A 73 11.85 -5.52 18.34
CA PHE A 73 13.24 -5.86 18.71
C PHE A 73 13.32 -6.78 19.93
N GLN A 74 12.51 -6.55 20.98
CA GLN A 74 12.42 -7.44 22.14
C GLN A 74 11.99 -8.87 21.78
N GLN A 75 11.22 -9.02 20.71
CA GLN A 75 10.79 -10.30 20.17
C GLN A 75 11.75 -10.87 19.11
N ASN A 76 13.01 -10.40 19.08
CA ASN A 76 14.05 -10.82 18.15
C ASN A 76 13.77 -10.53 16.67
N TRP A 77 12.89 -9.56 16.37
CA TRP A 77 12.84 -9.03 15.01
C TRP A 77 14.14 -8.26 14.73
N GLN A 78 14.61 -8.33 13.50
CA GLN A 78 15.92 -7.78 13.14
C GLN A 78 15.78 -6.64 12.14
N PHE A 79 16.57 -5.59 12.34
CA PHE A 79 16.68 -4.53 11.35
C PHE A 79 17.02 -5.11 9.97
N ARG A 80 16.30 -4.67 8.96
CA ARG A 80 16.55 -5.03 7.58
C ARG A 80 17.49 -4.01 6.93
N PRO A 81 18.75 -4.38 6.69
CA PRO A 81 19.69 -3.49 6.03
C PRO A 81 19.29 -3.25 4.56
N ASP A 82 19.70 -2.11 4.02
CA ASP A 82 19.62 -1.80 2.60
C ASP A 82 20.97 -1.28 2.07
N ALA A 83 21.02 -0.84 0.82
CA ALA A 83 22.26 -0.38 0.21
C ALA A 83 22.86 0.86 0.90
N LYS A 84 22.06 1.68 1.57
CA LYS A 84 22.48 2.91 2.25
C LYS A 84 22.73 2.68 3.75
N TRP A 85 21.95 1.79 4.37
CA TRP A 85 21.92 1.58 5.81
C TRP A 85 22.16 0.12 6.16
N SER A 86 23.31 -0.15 6.82
CA SER A 86 23.62 -1.48 7.39
C SER A 86 23.13 -1.59 8.86
N THR A 87 22.94 -0.47 9.53
CA THR A 87 22.49 -0.36 10.93
C THR A 87 21.50 0.81 11.07
N PRO A 88 20.74 0.89 12.18
CA PRO A 88 19.94 2.05 12.51
C PRO A 88 20.76 3.35 12.52
N GLY A 89 20.08 4.49 12.33
CA GLY A 89 20.69 5.81 12.48
C GLY A 89 20.97 6.15 13.94
N ASN A 90 21.52 7.35 14.19
CA ASN A 90 21.81 7.89 15.50
C ASN A 90 21.35 9.36 15.62
N GLU A 91 21.61 10.00 16.75
CA GLU A 91 21.20 11.40 17.01
C GLU A 91 21.72 12.40 15.98
N SER A 92 22.92 12.20 15.45
CA SER A 92 23.53 13.08 14.45
C SER A 92 23.00 12.85 13.02
N THR A 93 22.24 11.78 12.77
CA THR A 93 21.68 11.48 11.45
C THR A 93 20.56 12.48 11.14
N PRO A 94 20.61 13.23 10.02
CA PRO A 94 19.51 14.12 9.60
C PRO A 94 18.21 13.37 9.39
N ASP A 95 17.06 13.97 9.78
CA ASP A 95 15.75 13.31 9.71
C ASP A 95 15.41 12.76 8.31
N ASN A 96 15.69 13.55 7.27
CA ASN A 96 15.46 13.15 5.86
C ASN A 96 16.42 12.08 5.35
N GLN A 97 17.36 11.65 6.17
CA GLN A 97 18.32 10.59 5.85
C GLN A 97 18.19 9.37 6.76
N LEU A 98 17.29 9.38 7.74
CA LEU A 98 17.08 8.24 8.62
C LEU A 98 16.62 7.00 7.83
N PRO A 99 17.08 5.79 8.22
CA PRO A 99 16.54 4.55 7.67
C PRO A 99 15.06 4.39 8.04
N ALA A 100 14.25 3.86 7.13
CA ALA A 100 12.89 3.46 7.46
C ALA A 100 12.89 2.34 8.51
N VAL A 101 11.84 2.26 9.31
CA VAL A 101 11.62 1.10 10.17
C VAL A 101 11.26 -0.08 9.29
N ARG A 102 12.24 -0.92 8.98
CA ARG A 102 12.07 -2.18 8.25
C ARG A 102 12.63 -3.30 9.10
N LEU A 103 11.75 -4.20 9.53
CA LEU A 103 12.13 -5.29 10.44
C LEU A 103 11.71 -6.63 9.86
N ASN A 104 12.64 -7.57 9.84
CA ASN A 104 12.39 -8.96 9.49
C ASN A 104 11.90 -9.72 10.73
N PRO A 105 10.86 -10.57 10.64
CA PRO A 105 10.47 -11.44 11.73
C PRO A 105 11.55 -12.48 12.04
N PRO A 106 11.54 -13.08 13.25
CA PRO A 106 12.49 -14.12 13.61
C PRO A 106 12.32 -15.35 12.70
N GLY A 107 13.42 -16.07 12.45
CA GLY A 107 13.51 -17.20 11.54
C GLY A 107 14.14 -16.83 10.20
N VAL A 108 13.71 -17.47 9.10
CA VAL A 108 14.16 -17.15 7.74
C VAL A 108 13.06 -16.36 7.04
N PRO A 109 13.03 -15.06 7.17
CA PRO A 109 11.93 -14.25 6.67
C PRO A 109 12.12 -13.96 5.19
N ASP A 110 11.11 -14.25 4.43
CA ASP A 110 11.01 -13.78 3.04
C ASP A 110 10.26 -12.45 2.91
N TRP A 111 9.79 -11.91 4.04
CA TRP A 111 9.06 -10.66 4.14
C TRP A 111 9.51 -9.84 5.35
N PHE A 112 9.16 -8.58 5.37
CA PHE A 112 9.45 -7.65 6.46
C PHE A 112 8.28 -6.69 6.69
N ILE A 113 8.20 -6.14 7.89
CA ILE A 113 7.30 -5.03 8.20
C ILE A 113 7.97 -3.71 7.84
N GLU A 114 7.23 -2.79 7.23
CA GLU A 114 7.63 -1.38 7.05
C GLU A 114 6.63 -0.47 7.75
N LEU A 115 7.09 0.39 8.66
CA LEU A 115 6.23 1.35 9.33
C LEU A 115 6.19 2.67 8.55
N LEU A 116 4.99 3.17 8.35
CA LEU A 116 4.68 4.42 7.65
C LEU A 116 3.78 5.29 8.53
N THR A 117 3.61 6.56 8.17
CA THR A 117 2.60 7.44 8.77
C THR A 117 1.89 8.25 7.70
N VAL A 118 0.77 8.85 8.04
CA VAL A 118 0.08 9.80 7.16
C VAL A 118 0.84 11.13 7.12
N PRO A 119 0.77 11.89 6.02
CA PRO A 119 1.32 13.25 5.98
C PRO A 119 0.64 14.15 7.00
N GLU A 120 1.34 15.18 7.45
CA GLU A 120 0.82 16.17 8.41
C GLU A 120 -0.36 16.95 7.84
N SER A 121 -0.22 17.37 6.59
CA SER A 121 -1.31 17.89 5.79
C SER A 121 -1.62 16.93 4.65
N PRO A 122 -2.88 16.57 4.39
CA PRO A 122 -3.24 15.76 3.23
C PRO A 122 -2.77 16.34 1.89
N THR A 123 -2.62 17.67 1.82
CA THR A 123 -2.14 18.37 0.62
C THR A 123 -0.62 18.33 0.47
N ASP A 124 0.14 17.88 1.48
CA ASP A 124 1.60 17.73 1.36
C ASP A 124 1.94 16.45 0.59
N MET A 125 2.18 16.62 -0.70
CA MET A 125 2.52 15.55 -1.61
C MET A 125 4.00 15.14 -1.54
N ASN A 126 4.82 15.87 -0.78
CA ASN A 126 6.23 15.56 -0.65
C ASN A 126 6.46 14.41 0.32
N LYS A 127 7.49 13.64 0.03
CA LYS A 127 7.98 12.63 0.96
C LYS A 127 8.54 13.31 2.21
N ARG A 128 8.00 12.95 3.37
CA ARG A 128 8.42 13.47 4.68
C ARG A 128 8.89 12.33 5.58
N TRP A 129 9.74 12.67 6.52
CA TRP A 129 10.27 11.77 7.52
C TRP A 129 10.02 12.32 8.90
N VAL A 130 9.53 11.48 9.80
CA VAL A 130 9.35 11.80 11.21
C VAL A 130 10.28 10.88 12.00
N ARG A 131 11.14 11.48 12.83
CA ARG A 131 12.10 10.74 13.63
C ARG A 131 11.43 9.88 14.69
N LEU A 132 11.86 8.63 14.78
CA LEU A 132 11.66 7.75 15.92
C LEU A 132 13.00 7.52 16.62
N ALA A 133 13.11 7.93 17.87
CA ALA A 133 14.25 7.62 18.75
C ALA A 133 13.88 6.38 19.58
N THR A 134 14.60 5.29 19.39
CA THR A 134 14.40 4.01 20.10
C THR A 134 15.69 3.58 20.78
N THR A 135 15.61 2.60 21.67
CA THR A 135 16.80 2.00 22.30
C THR A 135 17.73 1.28 21.30
N ALA A 136 17.20 0.86 20.16
CA ALA A 136 17.97 0.23 19.08
C ALA A 136 18.61 1.22 18.10
N GLY A 137 18.32 2.53 18.22
CA GLY A 137 18.80 3.59 17.35
C GLY A 137 17.67 4.46 16.79
N HIS A 138 17.99 5.26 15.79
CA HIS A 138 17.08 6.25 15.21
C HIS A 138 16.58 5.79 13.85
N PHE A 139 15.27 5.95 13.64
CA PHE A 139 14.57 5.59 12.39
C PHE A 139 13.71 6.75 11.91
N GLY A 140 13.24 6.66 10.68
CA GLY A 140 12.26 7.57 10.10
C GLY A 140 10.95 6.88 9.77
N LEU A 141 9.82 7.43 10.25
CA LEU A 141 8.51 7.13 9.67
C LEU A 141 8.36 7.95 8.40
N CYS A 142 8.19 7.27 7.28
CA CYS A 142 7.95 7.92 6.01
C CYS A 142 6.47 8.20 5.80
N SER A 143 6.15 9.39 5.27
CA SER A 143 4.85 9.71 4.71
C SER A 143 5.00 10.25 3.30
N PHE A 144 4.05 10.01 2.42
CA PHE A 144 4.09 10.49 1.04
C PHE A 144 2.70 10.40 0.39
N GLY A 145 2.52 11.19 -0.66
CA GLY A 145 1.40 11.11 -1.57
C GLY A 145 0.03 11.00 -0.90
N PHE A 146 -0.78 10.14 -1.44
CA PHE A 146 -2.18 9.95 -1.03
C PHE A 146 -2.39 8.92 0.08
N LEU A 147 -1.39 8.67 0.95
CA LEU A 147 -1.56 7.76 2.10
C LEU A 147 -2.74 8.14 3.00
N SER A 148 -3.08 9.42 3.06
CA SER A 148 -4.25 9.90 3.81
C SER A 148 -5.61 9.36 3.31
N LEU A 149 -5.68 8.84 2.08
CA LEU A 149 -6.86 8.15 1.59
C LEU A 149 -6.98 6.75 2.18
N THR A 150 -5.85 6.07 2.39
CA THR A 150 -5.84 4.68 2.86
C THR A 150 -6.26 4.53 4.33
N ASN A 151 -6.24 5.62 5.11
CA ASN A 151 -6.76 5.63 6.48
C ASN A 151 -8.22 6.11 6.60
N TYR A 152 -8.91 6.32 5.48
CA TYR A 152 -10.31 6.73 5.51
C TYR A 152 -11.23 5.53 5.74
N ARG A 153 -11.92 5.48 6.89
CA ARG A 153 -12.83 4.39 7.29
C ARG A 153 -12.23 2.99 7.04
N PRO A 154 -11.07 2.65 7.63
CA PRO A 154 -10.44 1.36 7.43
C PRO A 154 -11.36 0.23 7.92
N ILE A 155 -11.13 -0.98 7.44
CA ILE A 155 -11.89 -2.17 7.79
C ILE A 155 -11.26 -2.80 9.02
N SER A 156 -12.01 -2.92 10.11
CA SER A 156 -11.58 -3.65 11.31
C SER A 156 -11.47 -5.15 11.04
N THR A 157 -10.47 -5.79 11.63
CA THR A 157 -10.31 -7.25 11.56
C THR A 157 -10.49 -7.89 12.93
N PRO A 158 -10.82 -9.19 13.01
CA PRO A 158 -10.87 -9.91 14.28
C PRO A 158 -9.54 -9.97 15.04
N LEU A 159 -8.44 -9.53 14.39
CA LEU A 159 -7.09 -9.50 14.96
C LEU A 159 -6.80 -8.23 15.77
N GLY A 160 -7.76 -7.30 15.86
CA GLY A 160 -7.60 -6.00 16.52
C GLY A 160 -6.81 -4.95 15.73
N ILE A 161 -6.26 -5.32 14.57
CA ILE A 161 -5.64 -4.38 13.61
C ILE A 161 -6.62 -4.10 12.46
N ALA A 162 -6.52 -2.94 11.84
CA ALA A 162 -7.33 -2.59 10.68
C ALA A 162 -6.58 -2.86 9.37
N ILE A 163 -7.34 -2.96 8.27
CA ILE A 163 -6.82 -2.97 6.91
C ILE A 163 -7.41 -1.81 6.11
N ALA A 164 -6.64 -1.25 5.20
CA ALA A 164 -7.15 -0.24 4.29
C ALA A 164 -8.20 -0.83 3.34
N ARG A 165 -9.19 -0.03 3.00
CA ARG A 165 -10.22 -0.40 2.02
C ARG A 165 -9.60 -0.58 0.63
N PRO A 166 -9.87 -1.67 -0.08
CA PRO A 166 -9.29 -1.93 -1.41
C PRO A 166 -9.55 -0.80 -2.41
N GLU A 167 -10.77 -0.27 -2.45
CA GLU A 167 -11.16 0.83 -3.33
C GLU A 167 -10.40 2.12 -3.05
N LEU A 168 -10.04 2.40 -1.80
CA LEU A 168 -9.25 3.58 -1.44
C LEU A 168 -7.75 3.40 -1.69
N MET A 169 -7.25 2.18 -1.57
CA MET A 169 -5.89 1.86 -2.05
C MET A 169 -5.80 1.99 -3.58
N ALA A 170 -6.85 1.60 -4.31
CA ALA A 170 -6.92 1.81 -5.76
C ALA A 170 -6.93 3.30 -6.09
N LEU A 171 -7.77 4.10 -5.43
CA LEU A 171 -7.83 5.55 -5.63
C LEU A 171 -6.47 6.22 -5.36
N ALA A 172 -5.81 5.89 -4.24
CA ALA A 172 -4.50 6.44 -3.92
C ALA A 172 -3.48 6.19 -5.03
N ASN A 173 -3.42 4.95 -5.55
CA ASN A 173 -2.51 4.60 -6.65
C ASN A 173 -2.90 5.29 -7.98
N LEU A 174 -4.19 5.48 -8.27
CA LEU A 174 -4.64 6.22 -9.46
C LEU A 174 -4.21 7.69 -9.41
N LEU A 175 -4.35 8.33 -8.25
CA LEU A 175 -4.02 9.74 -8.07
C LEU A 175 -2.51 9.99 -7.99
N GLU A 176 -1.72 9.06 -7.49
CA GLU A 176 -0.25 9.18 -7.48
C GLU A 176 0.37 9.11 -8.87
N HIS A 177 -0.30 8.48 -9.83
CA HIS A 177 0.24 8.32 -11.18
C HIS A 177 0.64 9.65 -11.86
N PRO A 178 -0.18 10.71 -11.85
CA PRO A 178 0.20 12.01 -12.45
C PRO A 178 1.33 12.74 -11.71
N GLU A 179 1.50 12.44 -10.43
CA GLU A 179 2.50 13.07 -9.55
C GLU A 179 3.82 12.27 -9.50
N ILE A 180 3.78 11.01 -9.94
CA ILE A 180 4.96 10.15 -10.02
C ILE A 180 5.57 10.31 -11.41
N ARG A 181 6.83 10.74 -11.46
CA ARG A 181 7.61 10.67 -12.70
C ARG A 181 7.66 9.22 -13.17
N PRO A 182 7.62 8.95 -14.50
CA PRO A 182 7.78 7.61 -15.04
C PRO A 182 9.20 7.12 -14.76
N GLU A 183 9.41 6.62 -13.55
CA GLU A 183 10.71 6.11 -13.10
C GLU A 183 10.69 4.58 -13.19
N THR A 184 11.80 4.01 -13.65
CA THR A 184 12.06 2.59 -13.50
C THR A 184 12.26 2.29 -12.02
N MET A 185 11.71 1.19 -11.53
CA MET A 185 11.94 0.79 -10.15
C MET A 185 13.42 0.48 -9.91
N SER A 186 13.89 0.81 -8.72
CA SER A 186 15.16 0.29 -8.22
C SER A 186 15.02 -1.22 -7.96
N GLY A 187 15.38 -2.03 -8.89
CA GLY A 187 15.30 -3.49 -8.81
C GLY A 187 14.28 -4.11 -9.78
N LEU A 188 14.30 -5.43 -9.83
CA LEU A 188 13.53 -6.20 -10.78
C LEU A 188 12.29 -6.83 -10.11
N ILE A 189 11.18 -6.88 -10.83
CA ILE A 189 10.05 -7.75 -10.48
C ILE A 189 10.17 -9.01 -11.35
N ALA A 190 10.48 -10.16 -10.73
CA ALA A 190 10.67 -11.43 -11.41
C ALA A 190 11.58 -11.30 -12.66
N ALA A 191 12.78 -10.71 -12.45
CA ALA A 191 13.81 -10.50 -13.46
C ALA A 191 13.48 -9.46 -14.55
N ARG A 192 12.44 -8.67 -14.39
CA ARG A 192 12.06 -7.60 -15.34
C ARG A 192 12.08 -6.23 -14.66
N GLU A 193 12.66 -5.24 -15.32
CA GLU A 193 12.50 -3.84 -14.94
C GLU A 193 11.08 -3.38 -15.25
N ILE A 194 10.43 -2.74 -14.27
CA ILE A 194 9.05 -2.28 -14.36
C ILE A 194 9.00 -0.81 -13.95
N LYS A 195 8.34 0.02 -14.74
CA LYS A 195 8.05 1.40 -14.36
C LYS A 195 7.20 1.43 -13.09
N ARG A 196 7.52 2.34 -12.17
CA ARG A 196 6.78 2.46 -10.92
C ARG A 196 5.29 2.71 -11.16
N SER A 197 4.94 3.61 -12.08
CA SER A 197 3.56 3.88 -12.46
C SER A 197 2.81 2.63 -12.92
N ASN A 198 3.45 1.78 -13.74
CA ASN A 198 2.85 0.54 -14.24
C ASN A 198 2.69 -0.52 -13.14
N LYS A 199 3.60 -0.53 -12.15
CA LYS A 199 3.43 -1.35 -10.94
C LYS A 199 2.21 -0.92 -10.15
N ASP A 200 2.05 0.38 -9.92
CA ASP A 200 0.97 0.92 -9.09
C ASP A 200 -0.39 0.74 -9.80
N LEU A 201 -0.45 1.01 -11.11
CA LEU A 201 -1.66 0.73 -11.92
C LEU A 201 -1.96 -0.78 -12.05
N GLY A 202 -0.94 -1.63 -12.11
CA GLY A 202 -1.13 -3.09 -12.05
C GLY A 202 -1.81 -3.52 -10.75
N ARG A 203 -1.46 -2.91 -9.61
CA ARG A 203 -2.13 -3.15 -8.33
C ARG A 203 -3.59 -2.70 -8.37
N VAL A 204 -3.88 -1.53 -8.97
CA VAL A 204 -5.27 -1.06 -9.17
C VAL A 204 -6.09 -2.07 -9.95
N LEU A 205 -5.58 -2.53 -11.09
CA LEU A 205 -6.26 -3.51 -11.95
C LEU A 205 -6.44 -4.86 -11.24
N ALA A 206 -5.47 -5.28 -10.43
CA ALA A 206 -5.60 -6.51 -9.63
C ALA A 206 -6.72 -6.39 -8.59
N ILE A 207 -6.81 -5.26 -7.87
CA ILE A 207 -7.88 -4.99 -6.91
C ILE A 207 -9.24 -4.96 -7.62
N ALA A 208 -9.37 -4.23 -8.73
CA ALA A 208 -10.61 -4.15 -9.49
C ALA A 208 -11.07 -5.55 -9.98
N ARG A 209 -10.14 -6.37 -10.50
CA ARG A 209 -10.44 -7.75 -10.91
C ARG A 209 -10.97 -8.61 -9.77
N LEU A 210 -10.35 -8.53 -8.59
CA LEU A 210 -10.80 -9.29 -7.42
C LEU A 210 -12.14 -8.79 -6.90
N SER A 211 -12.39 -7.48 -6.94
CA SER A 211 -13.69 -6.89 -6.59
C SER A 211 -14.80 -7.40 -7.49
N ILE A 212 -14.61 -7.35 -8.82
CA ILE A 212 -15.55 -7.89 -9.81
C ILE A 212 -15.78 -9.39 -9.61
N ALA A 213 -14.72 -10.16 -9.35
CA ALA A 213 -14.84 -11.60 -9.14
C ALA A 213 -15.65 -11.95 -7.87
N ARG A 214 -15.66 -11.09 -6.86
CA ARG A 214 -16.42 -11.25 -5.62
C ARG A 214 -17.88 -10.78 -5.77
N ASN A 215 -18.08 -9.67 -6.45
CA ASN A 215 -19.38 -9.09 -6.78
C ASN A 215 -19.27 -8.37 -8.12
N GLU A 216 -20.08 -8.77 -9.09
CA GLU A 216 -20.02 -8.20 -10.43
C GLU A 216 -20.23 -6.69 -10.44
N ASP A 217 -21.08 -6.16 -9.58
CA ASP A 217 -21.42 -4.74 -9.49
C ASP A 217 -20.52 -3.95 -8.52
N ALA A 218 -19.47 -4.57 -7.95
CA ALA A 218 -18.64 -3.94 -6.91
C ALA A 218 -18.05 -2.58 -7.31
N LEU A 219 -17.73 -2.38 -8.59
CA LEU A 219 -17.14 -1.11 -9.06
C LEU A 219 -18.14 0.06 -9.06
N LEU A 220 -19.43 -0.21 -9.11
CA LEU A 220 -20.48 0.82 -9.10
C LEU A 220 -20.56 1.56 -7.75
N ASP A 221 -20.09 0.94 -6.67
CA ASP A 221 -20.05 1.55 -5.33
C ASP A 221 -18.82 2.45 -5.13
N TRP A 222 -17.76 2.30 -5.94
CA TRP A 222 -16.51 3.02 -5.76
C TRP A 222 -16.62 4.54 -5.92
N PRO A 223 -17.39 5.10 -6.87
CA PRO A 223 -17.49 6.54 -7.04
C PRO A 223 -17.97 7.28 -5.80
N ALA A 224 -18.92 6.72 -5.05
CA ALA A 224 -19.45 7.34 -3.83
C ALA A 224 -18.38 7.43 -2.74
N ILE A 225 -17.71 6.32 -2.42
CA ILE A 225 -16.67 6.28 -1.39
C ILE A 225 -15.43 7.09 -1.80
N TRP A 226 -15.07 7.12 -3.08
CA TRP A 226 -13.97 7.93 -3.58
C TRP A 226 -14.24 9.41 -3.40
N ARG A 227 -15.45 9.87 -3.76
CA ARG A 227 -15.86 11.27 -3.58
C ARG A 227 -15.87 11.67 -2.10
N GLU A 228 -16.49 10.85 -1.25
CA GLU A 228 -16.47 11.08 0.20
C GLU A 228 -15.07 11.20 0.77
N ALA A 229 -14.17 10.26 0.41
CA ALA A 229 -12.79 10.25 0.89
C ALA A 229 -12.00 11.47 0.40
N MET A 230 -12.14 11.84 -0.90
CA MET A 230 -11.49 13.02 -1.46
C MET A 230 -11.99 14.31 -0.82
N GLN A 231 -13.29 14.46 -0.62
CA GLN A 231 -13.88 15.63 0.07
C GLN A 231 -13.40 15.73 1.51
N ALA A 232 -13.36 14.61 2.24
CA ALA A 232 -12.94 14.59 3.63
C ALA A 232 -11.43 14.88 3.81
N ARG A 233 -10.57 14.43 2.88
CA ARG A 233 -9.11 14.55 2.99
C ARG A 233 -8.53 15.74 2.23
N PHE A 234 -9.20 16.20 1.19
CA PHE A 234 -8.73 17.25 0.28
C PHE A 234 -9.85 18.28 0.00
N PRO A 235 -10.45 18.91 1.03
CA PRO A 235 -11.64 19.76 0.86
C PRO A 235 -11.47 20.85 -0.18
N ASP A 236 -10.26 21.42 -0.31
CA ASP A 236 -9.99 22.55 -1.21
C ASP A 236 -9.59 22.10 -2.64
N THR A 237 -9.23 20.82 -2.82
CA THR A 237 -8.64 20.35 -4.10
C THR A 237 -9.30 19.11 -4.67
N TRP A 238 -10.30 18.54 -4.00
CA TRP A 238 -10.93 17.27 -4.40
C TRP A 238 -11.48 17.29 -5.83
N GLN A 239 -12.04 18.42 -6.30
CA GLN A 239 -12.54 18.54 -7.68
C GLN A 239 -11.41 18.43 -8.70
N THR A 240 -10.25 19.01 -8.41
CA THR A 240 -9.05 18.85 -9.24
C THR A 240 -8.55 17.40 -9.25
N LEU A 241 -8.63 16.71 -8.10
CA LEU A 241 -8.25 15.31 -7.98
C LEU A 241 -9.19 14.40 -8.77
N VAL A 242 -10.49 14.68 -8.74
CA VAL A 242 -11.48 13.99 -9.58
C VAL A 242 -11.04 14.01 -11.05
N GLY A 243 -10.71 15.17 -11.60
CA GLY A 243 -10.28 15.29 -13.00
C GLY A 243 -8.95 14.56 -13.35
N LYS A 244 -8.17 14.18 -12.34
CA LYS A 244 -6.91 13.44 -12.53
C LYS A 244 -7.08 11.91 -12.42
N THR A 245 -8.18 11.44 -11.83
CA THR A 245 -8.34 10.03 -11.41
C THR A 245 -8.12 9.04 -12.56
N GLY A 246 -8.64 9.32 -13.76
CA GLY A 246 -8.55 8.41 -14.90
C GLY A 246 -7.32 8.56 -15.80
N ALA A 247 -6.54 9.64 -15.65
CA ALA A 247 -5.50 9.99 -16.60
C ALA A 247 -4.46 8.86 -16.81
N GLY A 248 -3.95 8.30 -15.71
CA GLY A 248 -2.95 7.24 -15.76
C GLY A 248 -3.48 5.94 -16.37
N LEU A 249 -4.70 5.55 -16.00
CA LEU A 249 -5.29 4.32 -16.51
C LEU A 249 -5.60 4.40 -18.02
N ARG A 250 -6.12 5.52 -18.51
CA ARG A 250 -6.33 5.74 -19.94
C ARG A 250 -5.03 5.65 -20.72
N GLN A 251 -3.95 6.23 -20.18
CA GLN A 251 -2.63 6.15 -20.79
C GLN A 251 -2.12 4.70 -20.83
N LEU A 252 -2.25 3.95 -19.73
CA LEU A 252 -1.82 2.55 -19.62
C LEU A 252 -2.53 1.68 -20.67
N LEU A 253 -3.86 1.80 -20.80
CA LEU A 253 -4.68 1.00 -21.70
C LEU A 253 -4.39 1.27 -23.18
N ASN A 254 -3.88 2.45 -23.51
CA ASN A 254 -3.48 2.84 -24.87
C ASN A 254 -2.03 2.45 -25.22
N ARG A 255 -1.26 1.88 -24.27
CA ARG A 255 0.15 1.51 -24.47
C ARG A 255 0.37 0.03 -24.17
N PRO A 256 0.43 -0.85 -25.19
CA PRO A 256 0.53 -2.30 -25.00
C PRO A 256 1.68 -2.75 -24.10
N ASN A 257 2.86 -2.10 -24.22
CA ASN A 257 4.01 -2.44 -23.39
C ASN A 257 3.80 -2.08 -21.91
N ASP A 258 3.16 -0.93 -21.64
CA ASP A 258 2.85 -0.50 -20.27
C ASP A 258 1.81 -1.42 -19.62
N LEU A 259 0.79 -1.82 -20.40
CA LEU A 259 -0.21 -2.79 -19.94
C LEU A 259 0.40 -4.17 -19.68
N ASP A 260 1.36 -4.62 -20.49
CA ASP A 260 2.07 -5.88 -20.24
C ASP A 260 2.97 -5.80 -18.99
N GLU A 261 3.59 -4.66 -18.69
CA GLU A 261 4.29 -4.44 -17.42
C GLU A 261 3.33 -4.51 -16.22
N ALA A 262 2.14 -3.88 -16.33
CA ALA A 262 1.11 -3.96 -15.31
C ALA A 262 0.62 -5.41 -15.11
N ARG A 263 0.41 -6.16 -16.20
CA ARG A 263 0.07 -7.58 -16.15
C ARG A 263 1.15 -8.40 -15.43
N HIS A 264 2.42 -8.18 -15.77
CA HIS A 264 3.54 -8.84 -15.11
C HIS A 264 3.55 -8.57 -13.59
N THR A 265 3.22 -7.34 -13.19
CA THR A 265 3.07 -7.00 -11.77
C THR A 265 1.91 -7.74 -11.10
N CYS A 266 0.78 -7.88 -11.77
CA CYS A 266 -0.36 -8.66 -11.27
C CYS A 266 0.01 -10.14 -11.04
N GLU A 267 0.62 -10.76 -12.05
CA GLU A 267 1.07 -12.16 -12.04
C GLU A 267 2.10 -12.44 -10.95
N HIS A 268 2.98 -11.47 -10.68
CA HIS A 268 4.02 -11.60 -9.67
C HIS A 268 3.68 -10.87 -8.36
N GLY A 269 2.39 -10.62 -8.11
CA GLY A 269 1.87 -9.91 -6.95
C GLY A 269 0.58 -10.50 -6.41
N LEU A 270 -0.47 -9.69 -6.44
CA LEU A 270 -1.77 -10.00 -5.85
C LEU A 270 -2.53 -11.12 -6.59
N LEU A 271 -2.32 -11.27 -7.89
CA LEU A 271 -2.96 -12.30 -8.72
C LEU A 271 -2.05 -13.49 -9.03
N ALA A 272 -1.04 -13.74 -8.19
CA ALA A 272 -0.07 -14.82 -8.42
C ALA A 272 -0.72 -16.23 -8.46
N SER A 273 -1.84 -16.43 -7.77
CA SER A 273 -2.60 -17.70 -7.77
C SER A 273 -3.52 -17.86 -8.98
N ALA A 274 -3.85 -16.77 -9.68
CA ALA A 274 -4.72 -16.77 -10.86
C ALA A 274 -4.31 -15.65 -11.83
N PRO A 275 -3.17 -15.78 -12.53
CA PRO A 275 -2.63 -14.75 -13.40
C PRO A 275 -3.59 -14.41 -14.55
N PRO A 276 -3.84 -13.13 -14.84
CA PRO A 276 -4.67 -12.72 -15.96
C PRO A 276 -3.88 -12.73 -17.27
N THR A 277 -4.60 -12.89 -18.39
CA THR A 277 -4.07 -12.52 -19.70
C THR A 277 -4.08 -10.98 -19.85
N THR A 278 -3.32 -10.46 -20.80
CA THR A 278 -3.31 -9.02 -21.11
C THR A 278 -4.70 -8.52 -21.51
N GLU A 279 -5.44 -9.32 -22.29
CA GLU A 279 -6.80 -8.97 -22.73
C GLU A 279 -7.79 -8.95 -21.54
N GLN A 280 -7.73 -9.93 -20.66
CA GLN A 280 -8.54 -9.92 -19.42
C GLN A 280 -8.27 -8.68 -18.59
N LEU A 281 -7.00 -8.29 -18.44
CA LEU A 281 -6.63 -7.12 -17.67
C LEU A 281 -7.10 -5.82 -18.35
N ARG A 282 -7.03 -5.78 -19.69
CA ARG A 282 -7.55 -4.68 -20.49
C ARG A 282 -9.06 -4.49 -20.29
N LEU A 283 -9.83 -5.58 -20.34
CA LEU A 283 -11.29 -5.55 -20.11
C LEU A 283 -11.61 -5.07 -18.69
N VAL A 284 -10.87 -5.50 -17.67
CA VAL A 284 -11.01 -4.98 -16.30
C VAL A 284 -10.75 -3.47 -16.26
N GLY A 285 -9.72 -2.99 -16.94
CA GLY A 285 -9.38 -1.57 -17.00
C GLY A 285 -10.46 -0.74 -17.69
N LEU A 286 -11.03 -1.22 -18.80
CA LEU A 286 -12.14 -0.55 -19.49
C LEU A 286 -13.39 -0.49 -18.62
N ARG A 287 -13.70 -1.57 -17.92
CA ARG A 287 -14.81 -1.61 -16.98
C ARG A 287 -14.59 -0.66 -15.79
N LEU A 288 -13.38 -0.60 -15.23
CA LEU A 288 -13.04 0.35 -14.16
C LEU A 288 -13.19 1.80 -14.62
N LEU A 289 -12.83 2.11 -15.88
CA LEU A 289 -13.08 3.44 -16.45
C LEU A 289 -14.57 3.75 -16.49
N GLN A 290 -15.38 2.86 -17.06
CA GLN A 290 -16.81 3.06 -17.26
C GLN A 290 -17.60 3.11 -15.95
N ASP A 291 -17.40 2.12 -15.06
CA ASP A 291 -18.24 1.88 -13.90
C ASP A 291 -17.84 2.76 -12.70
N ALA A 292 -16.58 3.19 -12.61
CA ALA A 292 -16.10 3.97 -11.47
C ALA A 292 -15.52 5.34 -11.86
N ILE A 293 -14.54 5.38 -12.75
CA ILE A 293 -13.78 6.62 -13.01
C ILE A 293 -14.64 7.66 -13.71
N GLU A 294 -15.32 7.31 -14.79
CA GLU A 294 -16.20 8.23 -15.54
C GLU A 294 -17.37 8.70 -14.66
N GLN A 295 -17.86 7.84 -13.77
CA GLN A 295 -18.91 8.20 -12.83
C GLN A 295 -18.45 9.21 -11.76
N VAL A 296 -17.20 9.15 -11.34
CA VAL A 296 -16.67 10.15 -10.40
C VAL A 296 -16.30 11.45 -11.10
N GLU A 297 -15.85 11.39 -12.38
CA GLU A 297 -15.46 12.56 -13.17
C GLU A 297 -16.68 13.36 -13.69
N SER A 298 -17.84 12.70 -13.89
CA SER A 298 -19.05 13.31 -14.50
C SER A 298 -19.98 14.00 -13.50
N ASN A 299 -19.80 13.78 -12.20
CA ASN A 299 -20.61 14.31 -11.08
C ASN A 299 -19.77 15.16 -10.14
#